data_39ad1f6db0bf1d7551b3132098c7dd77
#
_entry.id   39ad1f6db0bf1d7551b3132098c7dd77
#
_cell.length_a   1.000
_cell.length_b   1.000
_cell.length_c   1.000
_cell.angle_alpha   90.00
_cell.angle_beta   90.00
_cell.angle_gamma   90.00
#
_symmetry.space_group_name_H-M   'P 1'
#
loop_
_entity.id
_entity.type
_entity.pdbx_description
1 polymer ?
#
loop_
_entity_poly.entity_id
_entity_poly.type
_entity_poly.pdbx_seq_one_letter_code
_entity_poly.pdbx_strand_id
1 'polypeptide(L)'
;CGALGIYVWPMINRGLVGIAFSTGPAVMPPWGGNQPLLSTSPIAAGIPTNPPTVVDLATSAVARGKIQAKAQAGAELEPGWAFTKDGAPTTDAKEALAGMLAPLGGVKGYAIAVLVESLTGMLIGPTLAKNIPDMFAASQDALPQQISHFVIAIDASKLSVDGNTGRSAEFAAEVTAAGGRLPGSNRVNPEKLNNDDQITITDQVFAQLGF
;
A
#
# COMPACT_ATOMS: atom_id res chain seq x y z
N CYS A 1 0.89 -0.52 9.66
CA CYS A 1 2.25 -0.22 9.18
C CYS A 1 2.36 1.12 8.44
N GLY A 2 1.27 1.85 8.23
CA GLY A 2 1.27 3.10 7.47
C GLY A 2 1.68 2.89 6.00
N ALA A 3 2.55 3.77 5.47
CA ALA A 3 3.07 3.66 4.12
C ALA A 3 4.18 2.60 4.06
N LEU A 4 3.93 1.50 3.36
CA LEU A 4 4.86 0.36 3.30
C LEU A 4 6.18 0.74 2.61
N GLY A 5 6.13 1.73 1.70
CA GLY A 5 7.31 2.24 0.99
C GLY A 5 8.42 2.81 1.89
N ILE A 6 8.12 3.18 3.13
CA ILE A 6 9.15 3.67 4.06
C ILE A 6 10.18 2.58 4.41
N TYR A 7 9.75 1.33 4.43
CA TYR A 7 10.59 0.20 4.85
C TYR A 7 11.54 -0.30 3.75
N VAL A 8 11.43 0.18 2.51
CA VAL A 8 12.36 -0.19 1.43
C VAL A 8 13.55 0.77 1.31
N TRP A 9 13.50 1.96 1.92
CA TRP A 9 14.60 2.91 1.88
C TRP A 9 15.90 2.41 2.50
N PRO A 10 15.93 1.72 3.65
CA PRO A 10 17.15 1.15 4.20
C PRO A 10 17.85 0.17 3.25
N MET A 11 17.10 -0.52 2.39
CA MET A 11 17.65 -1.42 1.38
C MET A 11 18.22 -0.63 0.19
N ILE A 12 17.47 0.34 -0.33
CA ILE A 12 17.94 1.25 -1.39
C ILE A 12 19.26 1.90 -1.00
N ASN A 13 19.37 2.46 0.21
CA ASN A 13 20.55 3.15 0.70
C ASN A 13 21.78 2.24 0.84
N ARG A 14 21.58 0.92 0.84
CA ARG A 14 22.63 -0.11 0.85
C ARG A 14 22.86 -0.75 -0.52
N GLY A 15 22.30 -0.18 -1.59
CA GLY A 15 22.42 -0.73 -2.94
C GLY A 15 21.64 -2.03 -3.17
N LEU A 16 20.65 -2.32 -2.30
CA LEU A 16 19.83 -3.52 -2.42
C LEU A 16 18.49 -3.20 -3.08
N VAL A 17 17.99 -4.10 -3.91
CA VAL A 17 16.57 -4.13 -4.28
C VAL A 17 15.80 -4.65 -3.09
N GLY A 18 14.82 -3.88 -2.61
CA GLY A 18 13.96 -4.27 -1.52
C GLY A 18 12.52 -4.46 -1.98
N ILE A 19 11.87 -5.56 -1.59
CA ILE A 19 10.45 -5.79 -1.84
C ILE A 19 9.80 -6.15 -0.50
N ALA A 20 8.74 -5.45 -0.14
CA ALA A 20 8.01 -5.67 1.10
C ALA A 20 6.54 -5.95 0.81
N PHE A 21 5.99 -6.91 1.51
CA PHE A 21 4.58 -7.31 1.50
C PHE A 21 4.04 -7.26 2.92
N SER A 22 2.77 -6.91 3.05
CA SER A 22 2.11 -6.92 4.35
C SER A 22 0.68 -7.43 4.23
N THR A 23 0.21 -8.13 5.26
CA THR A 23 -1.21 -8.43 5.41
C THR A 23 -1.89 -7.40 6.33
N GLY A 24 -3.18 -7.58 6.56
CA GLY A 24 -4.02 -6.76 7.43
C GLY A 24 -5.42 -7.35 7.51
N PRO A 25 -6.38 -6.66 8.16
CA PRO A 25 -7.76 -7.11 8.21
C PRO A 25 -8.38 -7.29 6.83
N ALA A 26 -9.25 -8.30 6.71
CA ALA A 26 -9.95 -8.58 5.45
C ALA A 26 -10.93 -7.45 5.10
N VAL A 27 -10.78 -6.90 3.90
CA VAL A 27 -11.60 -5.81 3.36
C VAL A 27 -11.96 -5.99 1.88
N MET A 28 -11.38 -6.98 1.20
CA MET A 28 -11.69 -7.27 -0.21
C MET A 28 -12.26 -8.68 -0.34
N PRO A 29 -13.27 -8.87 -1.21
CA PRO A 29 -13.79 -10.21 -1.51
C PRO A 29 -12.84 -10.98 -2.41
N PRO A 30 -12.92 -12.33 -2.43
CA PRO A 30 -12.35 -13.12 -3.51
C PRO A 30 -13.08 -12.82 -4.83
N TRP A 31 -12.42 -13.05 -5.96
CA TRP A 31 -13.05 -12.84 -7.26
C TRP A 31 -14.29 -13.72 -7.43
N GLY A 32 -15.43 -13.09 -7.72
CA GLY A 32 -16.73 -13.76 -7.79
C GLY A 32 -17.41 -14.04 -6.45
N GLY A 33 -16.77 -13.70 -5.33
CA GLY A 33 -17.35 -13.80 -4.00
C GLY A 33 -17.91 -12.47 -3.47
N ASN A 34 -18.59 -12.53 -2.35
CA ASN A 34 -19.27 -11.40 -1.70
C ASN A 34 -19.00 -11.31 -0.19
N GLN A 35 -17.92 -11.90 0.28
CA GLN A 35 -17.49 -11.82 1.68
C GLN A 35 -16.04 -11.35 1.74
N PRO A 36 -15.65 -10.50 2.71
CA PRO A 36 -14.27 -10.06 2.85
C PRO A 36 -13.37 -11.25 3.22
N LEU A 37 -12.29 -11.43 2.45
CA LEU A 37 -11.33 -12.51 2.63
C LEU A 37 -9.89 -12.01 2.63
N LEU A 38 -9.58 -11.02 1.81
CA LEU A 38 -8.23 -10.48 1.61
C LEU A 38 -8.12 -9.08 2.20
N SER A 39 -6.96 -8.73 2.70
CA SER A 39 -6.63 -7.37 3.12
C SER A 39 -6.49 -6.43 1.90
N THR A 40 -6.11 -5.17 2.13
CA THR A 40 -5.63 -4.30 1.04
C THR A 40 -4.33 -4.81 0.41
N SER A 41 -3.71 -5.81 1.02
CA SER A 41 -2.56 -6.56 0.53
C SER A 41 -1.50 -5.67 -0.12
N PRO A 42 -0.90 -4.73 0.65
CA PRO A 42 0.00 -3.74 0.08
C PRO A 42 1.34 -4.35 -0.31
N ILE A 43 1.93 -3.76 -1.35
CA ILE A 43 3.26 -4.09 -1.86
C ILE A 43 4.07 -2.81 -1.93
N ALA A 44 5.31 -2.87 -1.45
CA ALA A 44 6.30 -1.85 -1.74
C ALA A 44 7.55 -2.47 -2.38
N ALA A 45 8.12 -1.78 -3.35
CA ALA A 45 9.38 -2.15 -3.95
C ALA A 45 10.29 -0.92 -4.05
N GLY A 46 11.53 -1.08 -3.61
CA GLY A 46 12.58 -0.08 -3.72
C GLY A 46 13.72 -0.57 -4.57
N ILE A 47 14.10 0.20 -5.59
CA ILE A 47 15.16 -0.15 -6.53
C ILE A 47 16.25 0.93 -6.45
N PRO A 48 17.51 0.58 -6.20
CA PRO A 48 18.63 1.53 -6.06
C PRO A 48 19.08 2.07 -7.43
N THR A 49 18.14 2.62 -8.18
CA THR A 49 18.36 3.34 -9.44
C THR A 49 18.80 4.78 -9.17
N ASN A 50 19.18 5.53 -10.20
CA ASN A 50 19.46 6.95 -10.09
C ASN A 50 18.56 7.73 -11.08
N PRO A 51 17.53 8.46 -10.60
CA PRO A 51 17.06 8.51 -9.20
C PRO A 51 16.46 7.18 -8.72
N PRO A 52 16.34 6.97 -7.39
CA PRO A 52 15.72 5.76 -6.84
C PRO A 52 14.26 5.61 -7.28
N THR A 53 13.87 4.39 -7.57
CA THR A 53 12.46 4.06 -7.87
C THR A 53 11.81 3.43 -6.64
N VAL A 54 10.71 4.00 -6.18
CA VAL A 54 9.94 3.47 -5.04
C VAL A 54 8.49 3.27 -5.46
N VAL A 55 8.08 2.03 -5.60
CA VAL A 55 6.68 1.64 -5.77
C VAL A 55 6.09 1.37 -4.38
N ASP A 56 4.90 1.86 -4.12
CA ASP A 56 4.17 1.61 -2.88
C ASP A 56 2.67 1.74 -3.18
N LEU A 57 1.98 0.63 -3.19
CA LEU A 57 0.58 0.55 -3.56
C LEU A 57 -0.18 -0.52 -2.76
N ALA A 58 -1.47 -0.30 -2.58
CA ALA A 58 -2.41 -1.34 -2.19
C ALA A 58 -2.90 -2.09 -3.44
N THR A 59 -3.30 -3.35 -3.27
CA THR A 59 -3.94 -4.12 -4.33
C THR A 59 -5.46 -3.90 -4.41
N SER A 60 -6.02 -3.08 -3.51
CA SER A 60 -7.36 -2.51 -3.62
C SER A 60 -7.38 -1.34 -4.60
N ALA A 61 -8.54 -1.08 -5.23
CA ALA A 61 -8.73 0.05 -6.15
C ALA A 61 -8.46 1.40 -5.49
N VAL A 62 -8.71 1.49 -4.18
CA VAL A 62 -8.52 2.70 -3.38
C VAL A 62 -8.11 2.34 -1.94
N ALA A 63 -7.42 3.23 -1.26
CA ALA A 63 -7.15 3.08 0.16
C ALA A 63 -8.42 3.33 1.00
N ARG A 64 -8.65 2.50 2.04
CA ARG A 64 -9.81 2.64 2.95
C ARG A 64 -9.91 4.04 3.56
N GLY A 65 -8.78 4.67 3.88
CA GLY A 65 -8.75 6.04 4.41
C GLY A 65 -9.32 7.09 3.45
N LYS A 66 -9.20 6.91 2.13
CA LYS A 66 -9.84 7.80 1.15
C LYS A 66 -11.35 7.66 1.16
N ILE A 67 -11.88 6.44 1.31
CA ILE A 67 -13.34 6.22 1.46
C ILE A 67 -13.82 6.91 2.73
N GLN A 68 -13.09 6.75 3.85
CA GLN A 68 -13.44 7.40 5.11
C GLN A 68 -13.47 8.92 5.00
N ALA A 69 -12.46 9.51 4.36
CA ALA A 69 -12.43 10.96 4.13
C ALA A 69 -13.62 11.45 3.28
N LYS A 70 -13.97 10.69 2.23
CA LYS A 70 -15.13 11.02 1.41
C LYS A 70 -16.46 10.85 2.19
N ALA A 71 -16.57 9.83 3.03
CA ALA A 71 -17.75 9.63 3.88
C ALA A 71 -17.93 10.79 4.89
N GLN A 72 -16.83 11.27 5.48
CA GLN A 72 -16.85 12.44 6.38
C GLN A 72 -17.22 13.73 5.65
N ALA A 73 -16.78 13.88 4.39
CA ALA A 73 -17.10 15.02 3.55
C ALA A 73 -18.50 14.93 2.90
N GLY A 74 -19.22 13.82 3.05
CA GLY A 74 -20.49 13.59 2.36
C GLY A 74 -20.36 13.50 0.84
N ALA A 75 -19.19 13.11 0.33
CA ALA A 75 -18.87 13.03 -1.08
C ALA A 75 -19.00 11.60 -1.62
N GLU A 76 -19.43 11.48 -2.87
CA GLU A 76 -19.50 10.20 -3.57
C GLU A 76 -18.11 9.63 -3.91
N LEU A 77 -18.07 8.31 -4.02
CA LEU A 77 -16.93 7.56 -4.51
C LEU A 77 -16.90 7.54 -6.05
N GLU A 78 -15.74 7.26 -6.59
CA GLU A 78 -15.65 6.91 -8.00
C GLU A 78 -16.19 5.50 -8.24
N PRO A 79 -16.87 5.25 -9.38
CA PRO A 79 -17.34 3.92 -9.73
C PRO A 79 -16.20 2.89 -9.74
N GLY A 80 -16.48 1.69 -9.23
CA GLY A 80 -15.51 0.60 -9.19
C GLY A 80 -14.55 0.63 -8.00
N TRP A 81 -14.75 1.50 -7.01
CA TRP A 81 -13.91 1.54 -5.82
C TRP A 81 -14.37 0.56 -4.73
N ALA A 82 -15.67 0.31 -4.64
CA ALA A 82 -16.22 -0.45 -3.53
C ALA A 82 -17.50 -1.20 -3.88
N PHE A 83 -17.85 -2.11 -2.98
CA PHE A 83 -19.09 -2.87 -2.97
C PHE A 83 -19.83 -2.62 -1.67
N THR A 84 -21.16 -2.76 -1.69
CA THR A 84 -21.99 -2.84 -0.50
C THR A 84 -21.65 -4.11 0.30
N LYS A 85 -22.23 -4.25 1.49
CA LYS A 85 -22.13 -5.47 2.31
C LYS A 85 -22.61 -6.74 1.58
N ASP A 86 -23.59 -6.57 0.67
CA ASP A 86 -24.17 -7.68 -0.10
C ASP A 86 -23.43 -7.94 -1.42
N GLY A 87 -22.35 -7.19 -1.70
CA GLY A 87 -21.50 -7.37 -2.87
C GLY A 87 -21.94 -6.62 -4.11
N ALA A 88 -22.94 -5.75 -4.04
CA ALA A 88 -23.31 -4.87 -5.15
C ALA A 88 -22.33 -3.70 -5.27
N PRO A 89 -21.98 -3.24 -6.49
CA PRO A 89 -21.20 -2.01 -6.65
C PRO A 89 -21.88 -0.80 -6.01
N THR A 90 -21.10 0.06 -5.35
CA THR A 90 -21.63 1.30 -4.74
C THR A 90 -20.69 2.49 -4.95
N THR A 91 -21.29 3.67 -5.05
CA THR A 91 -20.60 4.97 -4.97
C THR A 91 -20.92 5.71 -3.67
N ASP A 92 -21.77 5.16 -2.82
CA ASP A 92 -22.02 5.70 -1.48
C ASP A 92 -20.87 5.35 -0.55
N ALA A 93 -20.21 6.39 -0.01
CA ALA A 93 -19.03 6.20 0.84
C ALA A 93 -19.36 5.54 2.19
N LYS A 94 -20.57 5.72 2.73
CA LYS A 94 -20.99 5.11 4.00
C LYS A 94 -21.31 3.63 3.81
N GLU A 95 -21.99 3.27 2.73
CA GLU A 95 -22.22 1.86 2.37
C GLU A 95 -20.88 1.13 2.10
N ALA A 96 -19.94 1.79 1.42
CA ALA A 96 -18.62 1.25 1.15
C ALA A 96 -17.79 0.97 2.43
N LEU A 97 -17.91 1.83 3.46
CA LEU A 97 -17.25 1.59 4.76
C LEU A 97 -17.80 0.37 5.49
N ALA A 98 -19.10 0.10 5.34
CA ALA A 98 -19.77 -1.06 5.89
C ALA A 98 -19.63 -2.31 5.00
N GLY A 99 -19.17 -2.12 3.76
CA GLY A 99 -19.04 -3.13 2.72
C GLY A 99 -17.59 -3.57 2.48
N MET A 100 -17.20 -3.60 1.20
CA MET A 100 -15.90 -4.15 0.77
C MET A 100 -15.24 -3.24 -0.27
N LEU A 101 -13.91 -3.26 -0.29
CA LEU A 101 -13.11 -2.60 -1.34
C LEU A 101 -13.07 -3.46 -2.60
N ALA A 102 -13.11 -2.82 -3.75
CA ALA A 102 -12.85 -3.50 -5.02
C ALA A 102 -11.33 -3.73 -5.21
N PRO A 103 -10.91 -4.82 -5.84
CA PRO A 103 -9.52 -5.03 -6.21
C PRO A 103 -9.11 -4.12 -7.38
N LEU A 104 -7.85 -3.65 -7.36
CA LEU A 104 -7.25 -2.82 -8.39
C LEU A 104 -7.31 -3.52 -9.77
N GLY A 105 -7.97 -2.91 -10.75
CA GLY A 105 -8.11 -3.51 -12.08
C GLY A 105 -8.80 -4.88 -12.10
N GLY A 106 -9.70 -5.14 -11.12
CA GLY A 106 -10.51 -6.34 -11.06
C GLY A 106 -9.70 -7.60 -10.75
N VAL A 107 -9.84 -8.64 -11.58
CA VAL A 107 -9.20 -9.95 -11.37
C VAL A 107 -7.68 -9.89 -11.24
N LYS A 108 -7.03 -8.91 -11.88
CA LYS A 108 -5.56 -8.75 -11.81
C LYS A 108 -5.11 -8.33 -10.41
N GLY A 109 -5.75 -7.32 -9.82
CA GLY A 109 -5.48 -6.90 -8.45
C GLY A 109 -5.82 -7.99 -7.44
N TYR A 110 -6.91 -8.73 -7.65
CA TYR A 110 -7.24 -9.90 -6.85
C TYR A 110 -6.12 -10.95 -6.87
N ALA A 111 -5.60 -11.30 -8.07
CA ALA A 111 -4.51 -12.27 -8.18
C ALA A 111 -3.24 -11.83 -7.44
N ILE A 112 -2.90 -10.52 -7.49
CA ILE A 112 -1.77 -9.97 -6.74
C ILE A 112 -2.08 -10.01 -5.22
N ALA A 113 -3.30 -9.71 -4.80
CA ALA A 113 -3.69 -9.79 -3.40
C ALA A 113 -3.57 -11.23 -2.85
N VAL A 114 -3.94 -12.23 -3.64
CA VAL A 114 -3.74 -13.66 -3.29
C VAL A 114 -2.24 -13.99 -3.16
N LEU A 115 -1.39 -13.48 -4.06
CA LEU A 115 0.06 -13.66 -3.93
C LEU A 115 0.58 -13.06 -2.61
N VAL A 116 0.15 -11.86 -2.25
CA VAL A 116 0.54 -11.21 -0.99
C VAL A 116 0.08 -12.03 0.20
N GLU A 117 -1.19 -12.47 0.23
CA GLU A 117 -1.73 -13.31 1.30
C GLU A 117 -0.97 -14.63 1.41
N SER A 118 -0.59 -15.23 0.26
CA SER A 118 0.20 -16.46 0.23
C SER A 118 1.58 -16.29 0.87
N LEU A 119 2.26 -15.19 0.57
CA LEU A 119 3.59 -14.91 1.12
C LEU A 119 3.55 -14.48 2.59
N THR A 120 2.47 -13.84 3.03
CA THR A 120 2.34 -13.28 4.38
C THR A 120 1.50 -14.19 5.29
N GLY A 121 0.18 -14.20 5.16
CA GLY A 121 -0.73 -14.94 6.04
C GLY A 121 -0.55 -16.45 5.95
N MET A 122 -0.43 -17.00 4.73
CA MET A 122 -0.38 -18.46 4.54
C MET A 122 1.00 -19.04 4.84
N LEU A 123 2.08 -18.42 4.37
CA LEU A 123 3.43 -19.01 4.46
C LEU A 123 4.10 -18.76 5.81
N ILE A 124 4.02 -17.54 6.33
CA ILE A 124 4.80 -17.11 7.50
C ILE A 124 3.96 -16.54 8.64
N GLY A 125 2.73 -16.16 8.36
CA GLY A 125 1.89 -15.45 9.32
C GLY A 125 1.31 -16.33 10.41
N PRO A 126 0.95 -15.75 11.56
CA PRO A 126 0.25 -16.47 12.62
C PRO A 126 -1.22 -16.72 12.24
N THR A 127 -1.77 -15.98 11.27
CA THR A 127 -3.17 -16.07 10.86
C THR A 127 -3.40 -15.53 9.46
N LEU A 128 -4.56 -15.85 8.87
CA LEU A 128 -5.01 -15.30 7.60
C LEU A 128 -5.71 -13.94 7.81
N ALA A 129 -5.74 -13.09 6.77
CA ALA A 129 -6.36 -11.76 6.79
C ALA A 129 -7.79 -11.77 7.35
N LYS A 130 -8.60 -12.79 7.04
CA LYS A 130 -9.98 -12.93 7.51
C LYS A 130 -10.10 -13.04 9.03
N ASN A 131 -9.05 -13.44 9.73
CA ASN A 131 -9.04 -13.62 11.18
C ASN A 131 -8.31 -12.47 11.90
N ILE A 132 -7.73 -11.52 11.17
CA ILE A 132 -7.09 -10.34 11.76
C ILE A 132 -8.19 -9.38 12.21
N PRO A 133 -8.18 -8.91 13.49
CA PRO A 133 -9.14 -7.95 14.00
C PRO A 133 -9.17 -6.66 13.17
N ASP A 134 -10.36 -6.12 12.92
CA ASP A 134 -10.48 -4.82 12.24
C ASP A 134 -10.06 -3.68 13.17
N MET A 135 -8.91 -3.08 12.93
CA MET A 135 -8.37 -1.96 13.71
C MET A 135 -9.23 -0.68 13.66
N PHE A 136 -10.23 -0.63 12.79
CA PHE A 136 -11.19 0.49 12.71
C PHE A 136 -12.52 0.19 13.41
N ALA A 137 -12.67 -1.01 13.98
CA ALA A 137 -13.84 -1.40 14.75
C ALA A 137 -13.56 -1.22 16.23
N ALA A 138 -14.18 -0.24 16.89
CA ALA A 138 -13.97 0.08 18.30
C ALA A 138 -14.13 -1.13 19.25
N SER A 139 -14.95 -2.11 18.88
CA SER A 139 -15.11 -3.36 19.64
C SER A 139 -13.88 -4.29 19.60
N GLN A 140 -12.91 -4.03 18.73
CA GLN A 140 -11.72 -4.85 18.51
C GLN A 140 -10.40 -4.10 18.78
N ASP A 141 -10.44 -2.87 19.26
CA ASP A 141 -9.26 -2.00 19.46
C ASP A 141 -8.21 -2.62 20.40
N ALA A 142 -8.64 -3.41 21.39
CA ALA A 142 -7.76 -4.04 22.35
C ALA A 142 -7.14 -5.37 21.88
N LEU A 143 -7.55 -5.88 20.71
CA LEU A 143 -7.07 -7.16 20.20
C LEU A 143 -5.74 -7.01 19.47
N PRO A 144 -4.76 -7.91 19.66
CA PRO A 144 -3.51 -7.89 18.92
C PRO A 144 -3.79 -8.16 17.43
N GLN A 145 -3.23 -7.31 16.57
CA GLN A 145 -3.49 -7.35 15.12
C GLN A 145 -2.89 -8.58 14.43
N GLN A 146 -1.81 -9.16 14.95
CA GLN A 146 -1.14 -10.34 14.37
C GLN A 146 -0.80 -10.20 12.88
N ILE A 147 -0.47 -8.99 12.45
CA ILE A 147 -0.08 -8.67 11.07
C ILE A 147 1.28 -9.27 10.78
N SER A 148 1.42 -9.91 9.63
CA SER A 148 2.69 -10.44 9.13
C SER A 148 3.24 -9.61 7.98
N HIS A 149 4.57 -9.60 7.88
CA HIS A 149 5.31 -8.93 6.83
C HIS A 149 6.30 -9.89 6.20
N PHE A 150 6.39 -9.89 4.88
CA PHE A 150 7.39 -10.64 4.13
C PHE A 150 8.29 -9.66 3.38
N VAL A 151 9.61 -9.78 3.57
CA VAL A 151 10.58 -8.86 2.98
C VAL A 151 11.63 -9.64 2.20
N ILE A 152 11.91 -9.18 0.99
CA ILE A 152 12.98 -9.71 0.13
C ILE A 152 14.01 -8.59 -0.05
N ALA A 153 15.28 -8.91 0.17
CA ALA A 153 16.40 -8.02 -0.16
C ALA A 153 17.33 -8.75 -1.12
N ILE A 154 17.65 -8.11 -2.25
CA ILE A 154 18.50 -8.67 -3.29
C ILE A 154 19.65 -7.71 -3.56
N ASP A 155 20.88 -8.22 -3.55
CA ASP A 155 22.05 -7.43 -3.92
C ASP A 155 22.01 -7.09 -5.42
N ALA A 156 21.75 -5.82 -5.73
CA ALA A 156 21.61 -5.35 -7.11
C ALA A 156 22.92 -5.52 -7.91
N SER A 157 24.07 -5.49 -7.25
CA SER A 157 25.37 -5.69 -7.91
C SER A 157 25.53 -7.11 -8.47
N LYS A 158 24.79 -8.07 -7.91
CA LYS A 158 24.79 -9.47 -8.36
C LYS A 158 23.83 -9.73 -9.53
N LEU A 159 22.95 -8.78 -9.81
CA LEU A 159 21.97 -8.88 -10.90
C LEU A 159 22.48 -8.26 -12.21
N SER A 160 23.47 -7.37 -12.13
CA SER A 160 24.02 -6.69 -13.30
C SER A 160 25.08 -7.53 -13.97
N VAL A 161 24.94 -7.77 -15.28
CA VAL A 161 25.93 -8.52 -16.08
C VAL A 161 27.18 -7.68 -16.37
N ASP A 162 27.03 -6.36 -16.45
CA ASP A 162 28.03 -5.40 -16.90
C ASP A 162 28.20 -4.18 -16.00
N GLY A 163 27.63 -4.22 -14.79
CA GLY A 163 27.70 -3.12 -13.83
C GLY A 163 27.00 -1.83 -14.30
N ASN A 164 26.17 -1.91 -15.33
CA ASN A 164 25.63 -0.75 -16.01
C ASN A 164 24.59 0.00 -15.17
N THR A 165 25.02 1.06 -14.50
CA THR A 165 24.17 2.00 -13.78
C THR A 165 23.55 3.09 -14.69
N GLY A 166 24.03 3.23 -15.93
CA GLY A 166 23.59 4.27 -16.87
C GLY A 166 22.16 4.09 -17.36
N ARG A 167 21.71 2.84 -17.55
CA ARG A 167 20.34 2.52 -18.06
C ARG A 167 19.22 3.06 -17.19
N SER A 168 19.40 3.14 -15.90
CA SER A 168 18.38 3.69 -14.99
C SER A 168 18.23 5.20 -15.14
N ALA A 169 19.35 5.91 -15.31
CA ALA A 169 19.31 7.35 -15.55
C ALA A 169 18.75 7.69 -16.94
N GLU A 170 19.10 6.89 -17.97
CA GLU A 170 18.52 6.98 -19.31
C GLU A 170 17.01 6.80 -19.28
N PHE A 171 16.53 5.72 -18.68
CA PHE A 171 15.09 5.46 -18.51
C PHE A 171 14.37 6.59 -17.76
N ALA A 172 14.97 7.14 -16.70
CA ALA A 172 14.39 8.25 -15.96
C ALA A 172 14.29 9.52 -16.81
N ALA A 173 15.29 9.79 -17.65
CA ALA A 173 15.28 10.90 -18.60
C ALA A 173 14.19 10.72 -19.66
N GLU A 174 14.03 9.52 -20.22
CA GLU A 174 12.97 9.22 -21.19
C GLU A 174 11.57 9.38 -20.59
N VAL A 175 11.33 8.88 -19.36
CA VAL A 175 10.06 9.07 -18.66
C VAL A 175 9.75 10.56 -18.48
N THR A 176 10.76 11.37 -18.12
CA THR A 176 10.60 12.82 -17.96
C THR A 176 10.34 13.50 -19.31
N ALA A 177 11.07 13.12 -20.35
CA ALA A 177 10.88 13.64 -21.70
C ALA A 177 9.49 13.32 -22.28
N ALA A 178 8.93 12.17 -21.89
CA ALA A 178 7.55 11.78 -22.21
C ALA A 178 6.48 12.50 -21.36
N GLY A 179 6.85 13.46 -20.50
CA GLY A 179 5.93 14.18 -19.62
C GLY A 179 5.49 13.41 -18.37
N GLY A 180 6.13 12.27 -18.11
CA GLY A 180 5.85 11.40 -16.96
C GLY A 180 6.78 11.63 -15.78
N ARG A 181 6.63 10.80 -14.75
CA ARG A 181 7.52 10.75 -13.59
C ARG A 181 7.68 9.31 -13.09
N LEU A 182 8.85 8.99 -12.57
CA LEU A 182 9.08 7.70 -11.93
C LEU A 182 8.25 7.56 -10.64
N PRO A 183 7.78 6.34 -10.33
CA PRO A 183 7.18 6.05 -9.04
C PRO A 183 8.11 6.44 -7.90
N GLY A 184 7.57 7.14 -6.90
CA GLY A 184 8.32 7.57 -5.73
C GLY A 184 9.19 8.82 -5.90
N SER A 185 9.26 9.45 -7.09
CA SER A 185 10.08 10.65 -7.33
C SER A 185 9.76 11.84 -6.42
N ASN A 186 8.53 11.91 -5.90
CA ASN A 186 8.10 12.95 -4.95
C ASN A 186 8.19 12.48 -3.49
N ARG A 187 8.73 11.30 -3.22
CA ARG A 187 8.87 10.78 -1.86
C ARG A 187 10.23 11.18 -1.29
N VAL A 188 10.21 11.68 -0.07
CA VAL A 188 11.45 12.00 0.65
C VAL A 188 12.02 10.70 1.22
N ASN A 189 13.34 10.54 1.13
CA ASN A 189 14.04 9.46 1.82
C ASN A 189 13.99 9.71 3.33
N PRO A 190 13.33 8.86 4.13
CA PRO A 190 13.15 9.09 5.56
C PRO A 190 14.47 9.12 6.34
N GLU A 191 15.52 8.43 5.86
CA GLU A 191 16.84 8.45 6.51
C GLU A 191 17.59 9.78 6.30
N LYS A 192 17.09 10.65 5.40
CA LYS A 192 17.63 12.00 5.18
C LYS A 192 16.88 13.09 5.94
N LEU A 193 15.75 12.73 6.57
CA LEU A 193 15.00 13.65 7.42
C LEU A 193 15.74 13.83 8.76
N ASN A 194 15.70 15.03 9.29
CA ASN A 194 16.23 15.35 10.61
C ASN A 194 15.13 16.02 11.46
N ASN A 195 15.41 16.23 12.74
CA ASN A 195 14.42 16.76 13.69
C ASN A 195 14.01 18.21 13.42
N ASP A 196 14.78 18.93 12.62
CA ASP A 196 14.52 20.35 12.28
C ASP A 196 13.66 20.49 11.00
N ASP A 197 13.41 19.36 10.29
CA ASP A 197 12.56 19.39 9.11
C ASP A 197 11.10 19.66 9.48
N GLN A 198 10.54 20.69 8.87
CA GLN A 198 9.17 21.10 9.11
C GLN A 198 8.20 20.31 8.21
N ILE A 199 7.10 19.88 8.82
CA ILE A 199 5.96 19.30 8.10
C ILE A 199 4.74 20.21 8.23
N THR A 200 4.06 20.44 7.11
CA THR A 200 2.80 21.19 7.12
C THR A 200 1.65 20.24 7.42
N ILE A 201 0.88 20.55 8.43
CA ILE A 201 -0.37 19.86 8.78
C ILE A 201 -1.54 20.84 8.73
N THR A 202 -2.75 20.34 8.49
CA THR A 202 -3.96 21.16 8.51
C THR A 202 -4.34 21.52 9.94
N ASP A 203 -5.04 22.65 10.13
CA ASP A 203 -5.54 23.07 11.44
C ASP A 203 -6.42 21.98 12.10
N GLN A 204 -7.18 21.26 11.29
CA GLN A 204 -8.00 20.12 11.77
C GLN A 204 -7.14 19.02 12.38
N VAL A 205 -6.04 18.63 11.72
CA VAL A 205 -5.11 17.62 12.24
C VAL A 205 -4.38 18.15 13.47
N PHE A 206 -3.97 19.42 13.46
CA PHE A 206 -3.32 20.06 14.60
C PHE A 206 -4.21 20.01 15.85
N ALA A 207 -5.49 20.37 15.72
CA ALA A 207 -6.47 20.31 16.83
C ALA A 207 -6.69 18.87 17.35
N GLN A 208 -6.65 17.86 16.47
CA GLN A 208 -6.80 16.45 16.85
C GLN A 208 -5.58 15.92 17.64
N LEU A 209 -4.40 16.49 17.43
CA LEU A 209 -3.19 16.11 18.14
C LEU A 209 -3.11 16.69 19.56
N GLY A 210 -4.01 17.59 19.93
CA GLY A 210 -4.11 18.15 21.29
C GLY A 210 -3.04 19.20 21.64
N PHE A 211 -2.49 19.86 20.61
CA PHE A 211 -1.57 21.01 20.78
C PHE A 211 -2.29 22.34 20.84
#